data_8fbd61a09958a626abde04e9a7f5fdfd
#
_entry.id   8fbd61a09958a626abde04e9a7f5fdfd
#
_cell.length_a   1.000
_cell.length_b   1.000
_cell.length_c   1.000
_cell.angle_alpha   90.00
_cell.angle_beta   90.00
_cell.angle_gamma   90.00
#
_symmetry.space_group_name_H-M   'P 1'
#
loop_
_entity.id
_entity.type
_entity.pdbx_description
1 polymer ?
#
loop_
_entity_poly.entity_id
_entity_poly.type
_entity_poly.pdbx_seq_one_letter_code
_entity_poly.pdbx_strand_id
1 'polypeptide(L)'
;MAKVPLPERGQPIDVTYIYELTKAVNDLSAQVSSATYKTTTVSAGTAGPQSVKTSEAKFIGGFVEVPSRTATAATEAEFSFSYSDFKYTPIVTATPVNIKGTPAGSNVTVTITSVTSTRVDGVVRFNAAGDLTVGVNLIIIGIPN
;
A
#
# COMPACT_ATOMS: atom_id res chain seq x y z
N MET A 1 -2.30 -12.90 -25.97
CA MET A 1 -0.85 -12.59 -26.10
C MET A 1 -0.23 -13.59 -27.06
N ALA A 2 0.29 -13.14 -28.20
CA ALA A 2 1.10 -13.99 -29.07
C ALA A 2 2.42 -14.30 -28.36
N LYS A 3 2.72 -15.58 -28.15
CA LYS A 3 4.04 -15.99 -27.64
C LYS A 3 5.06 -15.84 -28.75
N VAL A 4 6.12 -15.07 -28.51
CA VAL A 4 7.29 -15.07 -29.38
C VAL A 4 7.99 -16.42 -29.21
N PRO A 5 8.14 -17.25 -30.25
CA PRO A 5 8.82 -18.53 -30.12
C PRO A 5 10.29 -18.31 -29.79
N LEU A 6 10.84 -19.17 -28.91
CA LEU A 6 12.27 -19.14 -28.65
C LEU A 6 13.02 -19.68 -29.87
N PRO A 7 14.11 -19.03 -30.31
CA PRO A 7 14.94 -19.56 -31.38
C PRO A 7 15.61 -20.86 -30.95
N GLU A 8 15.63 -21.85 -31.82
CA GLU A 8 16.40 -23.08 -31.59
C GLU A 8 17.89 -22.81 -31.61
N ARG A 9 18.64 -23.63 -30.85
CA ARG A 9 20.11 -23.49 -30.80
C ARG A 9 20.73 -23.65 -32.20
N GLY A 10 21.34 -22.59 -32.69
CA GLY A 10 21.95 -22.55 -34.03
C GLY A 10 21.07 -21.97 -35.14
N GLN A 11 19.83 -21.59 -34.83
CA GLN A 11 19.04 -20.80 -35.78
C GLN A 11 19.59 -19.37 -35.88
N PRO A 12 19.77 -18.84 -37.10
CA PRO A 12 20.11 -17.44 -37.26
C PRO A 12 18.93 -16.56 -36.76
N ILE A 13 19.25 -15.57 -35.95
CA ILE A 13 18.29 -14.54 -35.54
C ILE A 13 18.10 -13.63 -36.75
N ASP A 14 16.95 -13.78 -37.43
CA ASP A 14 16.62 -12.93 -38.55
C ASP A 14 15.90 -11.65 -38.16
N VAL A 15 15.73 -10.76 -39.12
CA VAL A 15 15.07 -9.45 -38.90
C VAL A 15 13.63 -9.62 -38.44
N THR A 16 12.95 -10.67 -38.88
CA THR A 16 11.56 -10.97 -38.50
C THR A 16 11.46 -11.29 -37.03
N TYR A 17 12.38 -12.11 -36.51
CA TYR A 17 12.43 -12.43 -35.08
C TYR A 17 12.66 -11.22 -34.23
N ILE A 18 13.62 -10.36 -34.63
CA ILE A 18 13.92 -9.11 -33.91
C ILE A 18 12.70 -8.18 -33.91
N TYR A 19 12.02 -8.08 -35.04
CA TYR A 19 10.80 -7.27 -35.16
C TYR A 19 9.69 -7.77 -34.24
N GLU A 20 9.40 -9.07 -34.22
CA GLU A 20 8.36 -9.68 -33.36
C GLU A 20 8.71 -9.52 -31.87
N LEU A 21 9.98 -9.68 -31.50
CA LEU A 21 10.44 -9.46 -30.13
C LEU A 21 10.26 -8.00 -29.72
N THR A 22 10.67 -7.07 -30.56
CA THR A 22 10.52 -5.62 -30.31
C THR A 22 9.06 -5.25 -30.18
N LYS A 23 8.20 -5.79 -31.04
CA LYS A 23 6.75 -5.58 -30.96
C LYS A 23 6.18 -6.12 -29.66
N ALA A 24 6.54 -7.35 -29.26
CA ALA A 24 6.08 -7.95 -28.02
C ALA A 24 6.51 -7.14 -26.77
N VAL A 25 7.73 -6.61 -26.77
CA VAL A 25 8.23 -5.73 -25.69
C VAL A 25 7.47 -4.41 -25.67
N ASN A 26 7.22 -3.81 -26.81
CA ASN A 26 6.45 -2.56 -26.90
C ASN A 26 4.99 -2.75 -26.47
N ASP A 27 4.36 -3.86 -26.87
CA ASP A 27 3.00 -4.21 -26.46
C ASP A 27 2.92 -4.45 -24.95
N LEU A 28 3.92 -5.12 -24.36
CA LEU A 28 4.02 -5.33 -22.92
C LEU A 28 4.21 -4.00 -22.18
N SER A 29 5.10 -3.14 -22.68
CA SER A 29 5.34 -1.81 -22.16
C SER A 29 4.06 -0.95 -22.18
N ALA A 30 3.31 -1.00 -23.28
CA ALA A 30 2.03 -0.31 -23.42
C ALA A 30 0.98 -0.85 -22.45
N GLN A 31 0.92 -2.17 -22.24
CA GLN A 31 0.00 -2.78 -21.27
C GLN A 31 0.37 -2.41 -19.83
N VAL A 32 1.65 -2.39 -19.48
CA VAL A 32 2.13 -1.94 -18.16
C VAL A 32 1.84 -0.45 -17.96
N SER A 33 2.01 0.37 -19.00
CA SER A 33 1.69 1.80 -18.95
C SER A 33 0.19 2.09 -18.92
N SER A 34 -0.63 1.21 -19.51
CA SER A 34 -2.09 1.34 -19.51
C SER A 34 -2.76 0.76 -18.27
N ALA A 35 -2.04 0.03 -17.43
CA ALA A 35 -2.47 -0.29 -16.06
C ALA A 35 -2.52 1.01 -15.22
N THR A 36 -3.21 2.00 -15.74
CA THR A 36 -3.37 3.31 -15.11
C THR A 36 -4.39 3.21 -13.99
N TYR A 37 -3.90 3.17 -12.77
CA TYR A 37 -4.66 3.78 -11.71
C TYR A 37 -4.75 5.27 -12.00
N LYS A 38 -5.97 5.78 -12.02
CA LYS A 38 -6.23 7.20 -12.19
C LYS A 38 -5.42 7.96 -11.14
N THR A 39 -4.52 8.82 -11.58
CA THR A 39 -3.72 9.64 -10.68
C THR A 39 -4.66 10.48 -9.83
N THR A 40 -4.78 10.16 -8.56
CA THR A 40 -5.53 10.99 -7.63
C THR A 40 -4.55 11.97 -7.01
N THR A 41 -4.75 13.25 -7.26
CA THR A 41 -4.01 14.29 -6.56
C THR A 41 -4.51 14.33 -5.12
N VAL A 42 -3.66 13.97 -4.18
CA VAL A 42 -3.96 14.08 -2.76
C VAL A 42 -3.26 15.32 -2.23
N SER A 43 -4.04 16.27 -1.75
CA SER A 43 -3.51 17.42 -1.01
C SER A 43 -3.28 16.98 0.44
N ALA A 44 -2.04 16.68 0.78
CA ALA A 44 -1.65 16.43 2.16
C ALA A 44 -1.15 17.73 2.79
N GLY A 45 -1.97 18.36 3.60
CA GLY A 45 -1.61 19.48 4.48
C GLY A 45 -0.79 20.59 3.80
N THR A 46 0.26 21.04 4.47
CA THR A 46 1.17 22.12 4.02
C THR A 46 2.16 21.69 2.91
N ALA A 47 2.20 20.42 2.53
CA ALA A 47 3.19 19.90 1.58
C ALA A 47 2.80 19.99 0.10
N GLY A 48 1.62 20.55 -0.22
CA GLY A 48 1.11 20.65 -1.59
C GLY A 48 0.57 19.33 -2.17
N PRO A 49 -0.03 19.37 -3.35
CA PRO A 49 -0.63 18.20 -3.97
C PRO A 49 0.45 17.21 -4.41
N GLN A 50 0.37 15.97 -3.94
CA GLN A 50 1.22 14.88 -4.39
C GLN A 50 0.43 13.98 -5.34
N SER A 51 1.00 13.70 -6.50
CA SER A 51 0.48 12.71 -7.44
C SER A 51 1.43 11.53 -7.49
N VAL A 52 0.92 10.34 -7.24
CA VAL A 52 1.71 9.09 -7.33
C VAL A 52 1.29 8.37 -8.61
N LYS A 53 2.24 8.17 -9.52
CA LYS A 53 2.05 7.33 -10.70
C LYS A 53 2.28 5.88 -10.33
N THR A 54 1.43 4.99 -10.78
CA THR A 54 1.53 3.56 -10.44
C THR A 54 2.78 2.87 -10.93
N SER A 55 3.36 3.31 -12.04
CA SER A 55 4.62 2.78 -12.56
C SER A 55 5.84 3.07 -11.68
N GLU A 56 5.71 4.03 -10.77
CA GLU A 56 6.78 4.47 -9.86
C GLU A 56 6.40 4.25 -8.39
N ALA A 57 5.21 3.73 -8.12
CA ALA A 57 4.72 3.57 -6.75
C ALA A 57 5.22 2.29 -6.10
N LYS A 58 5.68 2.42 -4.87
CA LYS A 58 5.91 1.31 -3.96
C LYS A 58 4.68 1.14 -3.07
N PHE A 59 4.22 -0.11 -2.97
CA PHE A 59 3.09 -0.50 -2.12
C PHE A 59 3.61 -1.35 -0.97
N ILE A 60 3.21 -1.01 0.25
CA ILE A 60 3.51 -1.79 1.44
C ILE A 60 2.18 -2.09 2.15
N GLY A 61 1.92 -3.37 2.39
CA GLY A 61 0.89 -3.83 3.30
C GLY A 61 1.49 -3.99 4.70
N GLY A 62 0.83 -3.46 5.72
CA GLY A 62 1.23 -3.59 7.12
C GLY A 62 0.09 -4.08 7.98
N PHE A 63 0.44 -4.73 9.08
CA PHE A 63 -0.50 -5.14 10.11
C PHE A 63 0.12 -4.89 11.49
N VAL A 64 -0.63 -4.23 12.36
CA VAL A 64 -0.24 -3.99 13.75
C VAL A 64 -1.33 -4.50 14.66
N GLU A 65 -0.99 -5.38 15.57
CA GLU A 65 -1.89 -5.80 16.64
C GLU A 65 -1.80 -4.80 17.80
N VAL A 66 -2.93 -4.23 18.17
CA VAL A 66 -3.05 -3.38 19.35
C VAL A 66 -3.39 -4.28 20.54
N PRO A 67 -2.54 -4.33 21.57
CA PRO A 67 -2.70 -5.23 22.70
C PRO A 67 -4.07 -5.11 23.34
N SER A 68 -4.63 -6.26 23.71
CA SER A 68 -5.85 -6.36 24.47
C SER A 68 -5.78 -5.54 25.76
N ARG A 69 -6.80 -4.73 25.96
CA ARG A 69 -7.01 -4.03 27.23
C ARG A 69 -8.44 -4.27 27.67
N THR A 70 -8.64 -4.42 28.96
CA THR A 70 -9.97 -4.23 29.53
C THR A 70 -10.33 -2.76 29.35
N ALA A 71 -10.86 -2.45 28.17
CA ALA A 71 -11.17 -1.07 27.83
C ALA A 71 -12.40 -0.61 28.61
N THR A 72 -12.28 0.50 29.29
CA THR A 72 -13.41 1.35 29.61
C THR A 72 -13.72 2.17 28.37
N ALA A 73 -14.97 2.55 28.15
CA ALA A 73 -15.37 3.42 27.05
C ALA A 73 -14.43 4.67 26.99
N ALA A 74 -13.98 5.02 25.78
CA ALA A 74 -13.08 6.13 25.51
C ALA A 74 -11.59 5.93 25.88
N THR A 75 -11.10 4.71 26.00
CA THR A 75 -9.67 4.43 26.15
C THR A 75 -8.97 4.48 24.79
N GLU A 76 -7.78 5.06 24.74
CA GLU A 76 -6.93 5.14 23.57
C GLU A 76 -5.71 4.24 23.71
N ALA A 77 -5.28 3.64 22.60
CA ALA A 77 -4.04 2.88 22.51
C ALA A 77 -3.26 3.31 21.26
N GLU A 78 -2.00 3.64 21.47
CA GLU A 78 -1.11 4.04 20.40
C GLU A 78 -0.61 2.82 19.61
N PHE A 79 -0.38 3.00 18.33
CA PHE A 79 0.32 2.05 17.47
C PHE A 79 1.34 2.75 16.59
N SER A 80 2.35 2.02 16.19
CA SER A 80 3.39 2.49 15.28
C SER A 80 3.77 1.37 14.31
N PHE A 81 4.00 1.72 13.06
CA PHE A 81 4.48 0.80 12.04
C PHE A 81 5.61 1.44 11.25
N SER A 82 6.78 0.79 11.28
CA SER A 82 7.96 1.22 10.52
C SER A 82 8.03 0.51 9.19
N TYR A 83 8.46 1.22 8.17
CA TYR A 83 8.61 0.70 6.79
C TYR A 83 9.90 1.22 6.14
N SER A 84 10.27 0.58 5.04
CA SER A 84 11.44 1.02 4.28
C SER A 84 11.21 2.39 3.66
N ASP A 85 12.26 3.16 3.61
CA ASP A 85 12.30 4.56 3.24
C ASP A 85 11.58 4.90 1.92
N PHE A 86 10.81 5.97 1.95
CA PHE A 86 10.19 6.61 0.81
C PHE A 86 10.87 7.97 0.55
N LYS A 87 10.94 8.37 -0.68
CA LYS A 87 11.49 9.66 -1.08
C LYS A 87 10.71 10.84 -0.49
N TYR A 88 9.41 10.67 -0.36
CA TYR A 88 8.48 11.66 0.21
C TYR A 88 7.55 10.97 1.20
N THR A 89 6.85 11.73 2.02
CA THR A 89 5.81 11.21 2.91
C THR A 89 4.77 10.43 2.09
N PRO A 90 4.57 9.13 2.36
CA PRO A 90 3.63 8.32 1.61
C PRO A 90 2.18 8.60 2.00
N ILE A 91 1.25 8.11 1.18
CA ILE A 91 -0.16 8.05 1.49
C ILE A 91 -0.40 6.79 2.33
N VAL A 92 -1.09 6.94 3.46
CA VAL A 92 -1.39 5.82 4.36
C VAL A 92 -2.88 5.72 4.60
N THR A 93 -3.40 4.52 4.47
CA THR A 93 -4.77 4.17 4.88
C THR A 93 -4.70 3.13 5.99
N ALA A 94 -5.48 3.34 7.05
CA ALA A 94 -5.57 2.44 8.19
C ALA A 94 -7.01 1.93 8.33
N THR A 95 -7.17 0.61 8.54
CA THR A 95 -8.47 -0.02 8.71
C THR A 95 -8.45 -0.93 9.93
N PRO A 96 -9.40 -0.81 10.88
CA PRO A 96 -9.47 -1.70 12.02
C PRO A 96 -9.91 -3.11 11.62
N VAL A 97 -9.34 -4.10 12.26
CA VAL A 97 -9.67 -5.52 12.09
C VAL A 97 -9.99 -6.12 13.45
N ASN A 98 -11.07 -6.86 13.52
CA ASN A 98 -11.45 -7.55 14.74
C ASN A 98 -10.57 -8.80 14.95
N ILE A 99 -9.88 -8.89 16.10
CA ILE A 99 -9.11 -10.06 16.49
C ILE A 99 -9.83 -10.82 17.60
N LYS A 100 -10.24 -10.12 18.67
CA LYS A 100 -10.91 -10.71 19.82
C LYS A 100 -11.99 -9.77 20.36
N GLY A 101 -13.08 -10.35 20.80
CA GLY A 101 -14.24 -9.60 21.28
C GLY A 101 -15.21 -9.24 20.16
N THR A 102 -16.50 -9.27 20.48
CA THR A 102 -17.56 -9.05 19.48
C THR A 102 -18.28 -7.74 19.75
N PRO A 103 -18.42 -6.91 18.80
CA PRO A 103 -17.72 -6.67 17.54
C PRO A 103 -16.60 -5.62 17.70
N ALA A 104 -15.42 -6.03 18.15
CA ALA A 104 -14.32 -5.11 18.48
C ALA A 104 -14.02 -4.12 17.36
N GLY A 105 -13.93 -4.58 16.12
CA GLY A 105 -13.59 -3.74 14.97
C GLY A 105 -14.62 -2.67 14.65
N SER A 106 -15.91 -2.86 14.99
CA SER A 106 -16.98 -1.86 14.78
C SER A 106 -17.09 -0.85 15.93
N ASN A 107 -16.50 -1.17 17.07
CA ASN A 107 -16.51 -0.32 18.27
C ASN A 107 -15.22 0.48 18.49
N VAL A 108 -14.42 0.62 17.44
CA VAL A 108 -13.16 1.36 17.50
C VAL A 108 -13.09 2.41 16.41
N THR A 109 -12.34 3.46 16.69
CA THR A 109 -11.94 4.45 15.69
C THR A 109 -10.42 4.42 15.56
N VAL A 110 -9.93 4.31 14.34
CA VAL A 110 -8.48 4.38 14.05
C VAL A 110 -8.18 5.75 13.47
N THR A 111 -7.24 6.45 14.06
CA THR A 111 -6.78 7.75 13.60
C THR A 111 -5.26 7.72 13.38
N ILE A 112 -4.82 8.08 12.17
CA ILE A 112 -3.40 8.29 11.89
C ILE A 112 -3.02 9.67 12.43
N THR A 113 -2.02 9.72 13.31
CA THR A 113 -1.57 10.95 13.96
C THR A 113 -0.31 11.54 13.32
N SER A 114 0.54 10.68 12.74
CA SER A 114 1.77 11.10 12.07
C SER A 114 2.14 10.14 10.96
N VAL A 115 2.65 10.69 9.85
CA VAL A 115 3.24 9.92 8.75
C VAL A 115 4.56 10.57 8.37
N THR A 116 5.62 9.77 8.34
CA THR A 116 6.95 10.17 7.87
C THR A 116 7.37 9.33 6.67
N SER A 117 8.55 9.53 6.11
CA SER A 117 9.07 8.69 5.03
C SER A 117 9.36 7.24 5.46
N THR A 118 9.45 6.97 6.76
CA THR A 118 9.87 5.67 7.32
C THR A 118 8.92 5.06 8.33
N ARG A 119 7.91 5.81 8.80
CA ARG A 119 7.03 5.38 9.88
C ARG A 119 5.66 6.04 9.81
N VAL A 120 4.65 5.32 10.22
CA VAL A 120 3.32 5.82 10.53
C VAL A 120 3.03 5.57 12.01
N ASP A 121 2.47 6.57 12.67
CA ASP A 121 1.95 6.50 14.02
C ASP A 121 0.46 6.77 14.01
N GLY A 122 -0.26 6.16 14.92
CA GLY A 122 -1.70 6.36 15.06
C GLY A 122 -2.22 5.93 16.41
N VAL A 123 -3.51 6.11 16.59
CA VAL A 123 -4.24 5.83 17.82
C VAL A 123 -5.48 5.00 17.47
N VAL A 124 -5.72 3.97 18.25
CA VAL A 124 -6.98 3.23 18.27
C VAL A 124 -7.76 3.68 19.48
N ARG A 125 -8.94 4.27 19.25
CA ARG A 125 -9.88 4.64 20.31
C ARG A 125 -10.95 3.59 20.44
N PHE A 126 -11.08 3.00 21.62
CA PHE A 126 -12.13 2.05 21.96
C PHE A 126 -13.38 2.79 22.40
N ASN A 127 -14.48 2.63 21.69
CA ASN A 127 -15.76 3.30 21.98
C ASN A 127 -16.69 2.46 22.86
N ALA A 128 -16.33 1.20 23.13
CA ALA A 128 -17.06 0.29 24.00
C ALA A 128 -16.15 -0.30 25.07
N ALA A 129 -16.73 -0.62 26.22
CA ALA A 129 -16.06 -1.34 27.30
C ALA A 129 -15.94 -2.84 26.94
N GLY A 130 -14.88 -3.50 27.39
CA GLY A 130 -14.67 -4.93 27.22
C GLY A 130 -13.21 -5.33 27.05
N ASP A 131 -12.97 -6.64 27.02
CA ASP A 131 -11.68 -7.22 26.66
C ASP A 131 -11.60 -7.35 25.14
N LEU A 132 -11.06 -6.32 24.50
CA LEU A 132 -11.03 -6.16 23.06
C LEU A 132 -9.59 -6.20 22.54
N THR A 133 -9.35 -6.95 21.47
CA THR A 133 -8.09 -6.93 20.71
C THR A 133 -8.40 -6.54 19.27
N VAL A 134 -7.74 -5.53 18.79
CA VAL A 134 -7.93 -4.96 17.46
C VAL A 134 -6.61 -4.97 16.71
N GLY A 135 -6.65 -5.43 15.46
CA GLY A 135 -5.58 -5.21 14.51
C GLY A 135 -5.82 -3.94 13.70
N VAL A 136 -4.77 -3.36 13.18
CA VAL A 136 -4.81 -2.28 12.23
C VAL A 136 -4.13 -2.72 10.94
N ASN A 137 -4.91 -2.89 9.87
CA ASN A 137 -4.37 -3.07 8.54
C ASN A 137 -3.95 -1.72 7.98
N LEU A 138 -2.77 -1.68 7.40
CA LEU A 138 -2.18 -0.50 6.80
C LEU A 138 -1.93 -0.76 5.31
N ILE A 139 -2.29 0.21 4.48
CA ILE A 139 -1.87 0.28 3.08
C ILE A 139 -1.09 1.57 2.92
N ILE A 140 0.16 1.44 2.51
CA ILE A 140 1.10 2.55 2.38
C ILE A 140 1.55 2.62 0.93
N ILE A 141 1.38 3.78 0.31
CA ILE A 141 1.67 3.99 -1.10
C ILE A 141 2.52 5.25 -1.23
N GLY A 142 3.66 5.12 -1.89
CA GLY A 142 4.55 6.26 -2.09
C GLY A 142 5.61 6.01 -3.15
N ILE A 143 6.43 7.02 -3.39
CA ILE A 143 7.57 6.95 -4.31
C ILE A 143 8.75 6.36 -3.54
N PRO A 144 9.37 5.26 -4.00
CA PRO A 144 10.55 4.70 -3.35
C PRO A 144 11.72 5.68 -3.39
N ASN A 145 12.62 5.53 -2.41
CA ASN A 145 13.88 6.28 -2.36
C ASN A 145 14.92 5.68 -3.30
#